data_bab41594b221ccc43b1a8ad5790a9f15
#
_entry.id   bab41594b221ccc43b1a8ad5790a9f15
#
_cell.length_a   1.000
_cell.length_b   1.000
_cell.length_c   1.000
_cell.angle_alpha   90.00
_cell.angle_beta   90.00
_cell.angle_gamma   90.00
#
_symmetry.space_group_name_H-M   'P 1'
#
loop_
_entity.id
_entity.type
_entity.pdbx_description
1 polymer ?
#
loop_
_entity_poly.entity_id
_entity_poly.type
_entity_poly.pdbx_seq_one_letter_code
_entity_poly.pdbx_strand_id
1 'polypeptide(L)'
;VIEPRCADPAGTIGFFLCHGGQRLRGAAIEAPRLEARRLLAHVLNTSEEALLRDPRAPVPADQAQQFAALLARRVAHEPFAYLTGRVGFWTLDVEVSPATLIPRADSETLVEAALEACPDKGAALHVLDLGTGTGALLLAVLSELSAASGVGVDLKPEAAALAARNAARLGLAGRARFLAGDWAVALAGRFDLILCNPPYIESAAIAGLMPEVARHEPASALDGGADGLDAYRRIIADLPRLLAARGVAVLELGAGQQAAVEALGRAAGLTPEACRADLGGVPRALVLCAA
;
A
#
# COMPACT_ATOMS: atom_id res chain seq x y z
N VAL A 1 -13.13 1.01 36.36
CA VAL A 1 -11.80 0.60 35.88
C VAL A 1 -10.84 1.71 36.29
N ILE A 2 -9.94 1.42 37.25
CA ILE A 2 -8.92 2.39 37.70
C ILE A 2 -7.92 2.52 36.54
N GLU A 3 -7.83 3.73 35.96
CA GLU A 3 -6.80 4.03 34.96
C GLU A 3 -5.42 3.86 35.62
N PRO A 4 -4.48 3.12 34.97
CA PRO A 4 -3.13 3.03 35.50
C PRO A 4 -2.50 4.44 35.48
N ARG A 5 -2.19 4.97 36.66
CA ARG A 5 -1.45 6.23 36.78
C ARG A 5 -0.05 6.01 36.22
N CYS A 6 0.40 6.93 35.38
CA CYS A 6 1.79 6.92 34.93
C CYS A 6 2.69 7.17 36.14
N ALA A 7 3.42 6.16 36.58
CA ALA A 7 4.28 6.23 37.76
C ALA A 7 5.64 6.88 37.46
N ASP A 8 6.02 7.00 36.19
CA ASP A 8 7.30 7.55 35.79
C ASP A 8 7.32 9.08 35.86
N PRO A 9 8.44 9.70 36.25
CA PRO A 9 8.58 11.14 36.32
C PRO A 9 8.26 11.82 34.97
N ALA A 10 7.65 13.00 35.04
CA ALA A 10 7.37 13.80 33.86
C ALA A 10 8.65 14.09 33.09
N GLY A 11 8.56 14.02 31.74
CA GLY A 11 9.69 14.25 30.84
C GLY A 11 10.55 13.01 30.56
N THR A 12 10.21 11.84 31.12
CA THR A 12 10.91 10.58 30.82
C THR A 12 10.25 9.75 29.74
N ILE A 13 10.98 8.81 29.14
CA ILE A 13 10.47 7.86 28.14
C ILE A 13 9.22 7.15 28.66
N GLY A 14 9.26 6.59 29.89
CA GLY A 14 8.13 5.87 30.48
C GLY A 14 6.90 6.74 30.65
N PHE A 15 7.06 8.02 31.04
CA PHE A 15 5.98 8.99 31.09
C PHE A 15 5.30 9.17 29.72
N PHE A 16 6.10 9.40 28.63
CA PHE A 16 5.56 9.61 27.30
C PHE A 16 4.88 8.36 26.73
N LEU A 17 5.44 7.17 26.97
CA LEU A 17 4.84 5.90 26.56
C LEU A 17 3.49 5.66 27.25
N CYS A 18 3.42 5.89 28.57
CA CYS A 18 2.17 5.75 29.32
C CYS A 18 1.12 6.76 28.88
N HIS A 19 1.46 8.04 28.84
CA HIS A 19 0.58 9.13 28.45
C HIS A 19 0.10 8.99 27.00
N GLY A 20 1.00 8.67 26.07
CA GLY A 20 0.67 8.41 24.67
C GLY A 20 -0.30 7.25 24.51
N GLY A 21 -0.02 6.12 25.17
CA GLY A 21 -0.89 4.96 25.16
C GLY A 21 -2.29 5.24 25.73
N GLN A 22 -2.40 6.07 26.77
CA GLN A 22 -3.71 6.48 27.33
C GLN A 22 -4.49 7.36 26.35
N ARG A 23 -3.84 8.34 25.72
CA ARG A 23 -4.48 9.24 24.75
C ARG A 23 -4.98 8.48 23.51
N LEU A 24 -4.16 7.57 22.96
CA LEU A 24 -4.54 6.74 21.81
C LEU A 24 -5.68 5.78 22.17
N ARG A 25 -5.68 5.22 23.39
CA ARG A 25 -6.81 4.40 23.86
C ARG A 25 -8.09 5.21 23.95
N GLY A 26 -8.04 6.45 24.47
CA GLY A 26 -9.18 7.37 24.52
C GLY A 26 -9.76 7.69 23.14
N ALA A 27 -8.94 7.60 22.10
CA ALA A 27 -9.34 7.75 20.68
C ALA A 27 -9.73 6.43 20.02
N ALA A 28 -9.87 5.33 20.76
CA ALA A 28 -10.20 3.99 20.24
C ALA A 28 -9.21 3.44 19.21
N ILE A 29 -7.95 3.84 19.27
CA ILE A 29 -6.88 3.25 18.43
C ILE A 29 -6.62 1.82 18.92
N GLU A 30 -6.54 0.85 17.99
CA GLU A 30 -6.55 -0.57 18.27
C GLU A 30 -5.35 -1.06 19.12
N ALA A 31 -4.14 -0.65 18.80
CA ALA A 31 -2.93 -1.05 19.51
C ALA A 31 -2.22 0.15 20.20
N PRO A 32 -2.89 0.86 21.14
CA PRO A 32 -2.50 2.19 21.60
C PRO A 32 -1.12 2.26 22.25
N ARG A 33 -0.71 1.23 22.98
CA ARG A 33 0.61 1.17 23.62
C ARG A 33 1.73 0.91 22.62
N LEU A 34 1.47 0.05 21.63
CA LEU A 34 2.42 -0.26 20.58
C LEU A 34 2.65 0.97 19.69
N GLU A 35 1.56 1.62 19.27
CA GLU A 35 1.65 2.83 18.44
C GLU A 35 2.33 3.99 19.16
N ALA A 36 2.03 4.24 20.44
CA ALA A 36 2.73 5.26 21.23
C ALA A 36 4.24 4.98 21.30
N ARG A 37 4.65 3.70 21.47
CA ARG A 37 6.04 3.31 21.50
C ARG A 37 6.73 3.51 20.15
N ARG A 38 6.09 3.10 19.06
CA ARG A 38 6.60 3.29 17.70
C ARG A 38 6.73 4.77 17.33
N LEU A 39 5.76 5.61 17.69
CA LEU A 39 5.85 7.05 17.49
C LEU A 39 7.01 7.66 18.26
N LEU A 40 7.20 7.29 19.53
CA LEU A 40 8.31 7.80 20.31
C LEU A 40 9.67 7.30 19.78
N ALA A 41 9.76 6.03 19.36
CA ALA A 41 10.95 5.47 18.71
C ALA A 41 11.29 6.23 17.43
N HIS A 42 10.28 6.53 16.61
CA HIS A 42 10.45 7.32 15.39
C HIS A 42 11.01 8.72 15.69
N VAL A 43 10.42 9.43 16.66
CA VAL A 43 10.85 10.79 17.04
C VAL A 43 12.27 10.80 17.62
N LEU A 44 12.61 9.81 18.43
CA LEU A 44 13.93 9.71 19.04
C LEU A 44 14.97 9.07 18.11
N ASN A 45 14.56 8.65 16.91
CA ASN A 45 15.39 7.92 15.94
C ASN A 45 16.13 6.73 16.59
N THR A 46 15.38 5.90 17.32
CA THR A 46 15.90 4.75 18.09
C THR A 46 15.00 3.53 17.92
N SER A 47 15.41 2.38 18.43
CA SER A 47 14.58 1.17 18.40
C SER A 47 13.58 1.12 19.56
N GLU A 48 12.49 0.38 19.37
CA GLU A 48 11.49 0.14 20.41
C GLU A 48 12.09 -0.53 21.65
N GLU A 49 13.06 -1.46 21.45
CA GLU A 49 13.76 -2.17 22.51
C GLU A 49 14.64 -1.22 23.34
N ALA A 50 15.25 -0.22 22.70
CA ALA A 50 16.06 0.78 23.40
C ALA A 50 15.22 1.61 24.36
N LEU A 51 13.99 1.99 23.93
CA LEU A 51 13.05 2.70 24.81
C LEU A 51 12.65 1.89 26.05
N LEU A 52 12.46 0.59 25.88
CA LEU A 52 12.06 -0.31 26.97
C LEU A 52 13.22 -0.61 27.95
N ARG A 53 14.47 -0.46 27.51
CA ARG A 53 15.65 -0.73 28.31
C ARG A 53 15.91 0.32 29.38
N ASP A 54 15.61 1.61 29.06
CA ASP A 54 15.78 2.71 30.02
C ASP A 54 14.57 3.66 30.00
N PRO A 55 13.46 3.28 30.64
CA PRO A 55 12.24 4.11 30.68
C PRO A 55 12.40 5.40 31.50
N ARG A 56 13.48 5.53 32.29
CA ARG A 56 13.77 6.73 33.08
C ARG A 56 14.62 7.76 32.34
N ALA A 57 15.16 7.42 31.18
CA ALA A 57 15.91 8.37 30.37
C ALA A 57 15.06 9.59 30.02
N PRO A 58 15.63 10.79 30.08
CA PRO A 58 14.92 12.03 29.72
C PRO A 58 14.68 12.09 28.21
N VAL A 59 13.55 12.65 27.81
CA VAL A 59 13.25 12.99 26.41
C VAL A 59 13.55 14.49 26.23
N PRO A 60 14.40 14.87 25.26
CA PRO A 60 14.66 16.26 24.93
C PRO A 60 13.39 17.05 24.61
N ALA A 61 13.35 18.31 24.99
CA ALA A 61 12.13 19.13 24.93
C ALA A 61 11.56 19.28 23.49
N ASP A 62 12.44 19.44 22.49
CA ASP A 62 12.07 19.52 21.09
C ASP A 62 11.47 18.20 20.57
N GLN A 63 12.04 17.06 20.95
CA GLN A 63 11.53 15.73 20.62
C GLN A 63 10.22 15.44 21.38
N ALA A 64 10.08 15.87 22.63
CA ALA A 64 8.82 15.79 23.36
C ALA A 64 7.70 16.58 22.65
N GLN A 65 8.01 17.76 22.11
CA GLN A 65 7.07 18.56 21.32
C GLN A 65 6.70 17.87 20.00
N GLN A 66 7.68 17.30 19.30
CA GLN A 66 7.43 16.52 18.06
C GLN A 66 6.53 15.32 18.33
N PHE A 67 6.82 14.55 19.39
CA PHE A 67 5.98 13.43 19.81
C PHE A 67 4.54 13.87 20.12
N ALA A 68 4.37 14.97 20.87
CA ALA A 68 3.04 15.49 21.19
C ALA A 68 2.26 15.91 19.93
N ALA A 69 2.93 16.48 18.92
CA ALA A 69 2.33 16.86 17.65
C ALA A 69 1.88 15.62 16.85
N LEU A 70 2.75 14.61 16.69
CA LEU A 70 2.40 13.35 16.01
C LEU A 70 1.29 12.60 16.73
N LEU A 71 1.35 12.55 18.05
CA LEU A 71 0.31 11.94 18.89
C LEU A 71 -1.05 12.62 18.70
N ALA A 72 -1.09 13.96 18.61
CA ALA A 72 -2.33 14.69 18.34
C ALA A 72 -2.93 14.36 16.98
N ARG A 73 -2.10 14.25 15.93
CA ARG A 73 -2.52 13.83 14.60
C ARG A 73 -3.05 12.40 14.62
N ARG A 74 -2.38 11.48 15.33
CA ARG A 74 -2.85 10.09 15.45
C ARG A 74 -4.17 9.97 16.22
N VAL A 75 -4.37 10.76 17.27
CA VAL A 75 -5.66 10.87 17.98
C VAL A 75 -6.78 11.36 17.06
N ALA A 76 -6.45 12.17 16.04
CA ALA A 76 -7.38 12.56 14.98
C ALA A 76 -7.55 11.50 13.88
N HIS A 77 -7.06 10.27 14.09
CA HIS A 77 -7.09 9.13 13.17
C HIS A 77 -6.26 9.31 11.90
N GLU A 78 -5.27 10.19 11.88
CA GLU A 78 -4.34 10.20 10.75
C GLU A 78 -3.55 8.87 10.74
N PRO A 79 -3.43 8.19 9.58
CA PRO A 79 -2.78 6.90 9.49
C PRO A 79 -1.36 6.91 10.03
N PHE A 80 -0.99 5.88 10.79
CA PHE A 80 0.35 5.76 11.37
C PHE A 80 1.46 5.88 10.33
N ALA A 81 1.28 5.26 9.17
CA ALA A 81 2.24 5.31 8.08
C ALA A 81 2.46 6.73 7.53
N TYR A 82 1.42 7.58 7.49
CA TYR A 82 1.57 8.98 7.09
C TYR A 82 2.31 9.82 8.14
N LEU A 83 2.20 9.47 9.42
CA LEU A 83 2.93 10.14 10.50
C LEU A 83 4.43 9.84 10.46
N THR A 84 4.79 8.61 10.11
CA THR A 84 6.18 8.17 10.03
C THR A 84 6.76 8.33 8.63
N GLY A 85 5.91 8.54 7.62
CA GLY A 85 6.29 8.71 6.23
C GLY A 85 6.68 7.42 5.52
N ARG A 86 6.54 6.24 6.16
CA ARG A 86 6.99 4.95 5.63
C ARG A 86 6.11 3.79 6.05
N VAL A 87 6.13 2.73 5.22
CA VAL A 87 5.51 1.43 5.53
C VAL A 87 6.32 0.29 4.92
N GLY A 88 6.38 -0.84 5.62
CA GLY A 88 6.89 -2.09 5.07
C GLY A 88 5.88 -2.70 4.09
N PHE A 89 6.36 -3.17 2.94
CA PHE A 89 5.59 -3.93 1.97
C PHE A 89 6.52 -4.94 1.30
N TRP A 90 6.13 -6.23 1.33
CA TRP A 90 7.02 -7.31 0.91
C TRP A 90 8.34 -7.27 1.72
N THR A 91 9.46 -7.21 1.05
CA THR A 91 10.79 -7.04 1.68
C THR A 91 11.28 -5.59 1.66
N LEU A 92 10.42 -4.64 1.26
CA LEU A 92 10.77 -3.26 1.01
C LEU A 92 10.25 -2.33 2.10
N ASP A 93 10.97 -1.24 2.33
CA ASP A 93 10.52 -0.10 3.13
C ASP A 93 10.23 1.07 2.18
N VAL A 94 8.94 1.38 1.96
CA VAL A 94 8.52 2.38 0.97
C VAL A 94 8.03 3.67 1.64
N GLU A 95 8.35 4.81 1.01
CA GLU A 95 7.77 6.09 1.39
C GLU A 95 6.28 6.11 1.02
N VAL A 96 5.49 6.73 1.90
CA VAL A 96 4.06 6.97 1.69
C VAL A 96 3.72 8.44 1.89
N SER A 97 2.65 8.88 1.26
CA SER A 97 2.11 10.23 1.45
C SER A 97 0.59 10.24 1.24
N PRO A 98 -0.13 11.30 1.65
CA PRO A 98 -1.56 11.41 1.41
C PRO A 98 -1.98 11.43 -0.07
N ALA A 99 -1.01 11.47 -1.00
CA ALA A 99 -1.30 11.37 -2.44
C ALA A 99 -1.58 9.95 -2.90
N THR A 100 -1.24 8.92 -2.11
CA THR A 100 -1.32 7.51 -2.49
C THR A 100 -2.03 6.67 -1.43
N LEU A 101 -2.63 5.56 -1.84
CA LEU A 101 -3.05 4.50 -0.92
C LEU A 101 -1.82 3.99 -0.13
N ILE A 102 -2.00 3.70 1.15
CA ILE A 102 -0.98 2.99 1.93
C ILE A 102 -1.00 1.53 1.49
N PRO A 103 0.15 0.95 1.05
CA PRO A 103 0.22 -0.47 0.69
C PRO A 103 -0.32 -1.38 1.81
N ARG A 104 -1.13 -2.38 1.43
CA ARG A 104 -1.76 -3.35 2.35
C ARG A 104 -1.03 -4.68 2.28
N ALA A 105 -0.96 -5.38 3.40
CA ALA A 105 -0.39 -6.73 3.43
C ALA A 105 -1.14 -7.69 2.48
N ASP A 106 -2.47 -7.55 2.36
CA ASP A 106 -3.28 -8.39 1.46
C ASP A 106 -2.85 -8.26 0.00
N SER A 107 -2.33 -7.08 -0.41
CA SER A 107 -1.83 -6.84 -1.77
C SER A 107 -0.51 -7.58 -2.06
N GLU A 108 0.19 -8.11 -1.04
CA GLU A 108 1.35 -8.98 -1.25
C GLU A 108 0.97 -10.28 -1.99
N THR A 109 -0.30 -10.69 -1.88
CA THR A 109 -0.87 -11.81 -2.66
C THR A 109 -0.75 -11.60 -4.17
N LEU A 110 -0.76 -10.33 -4.65
CA LEU A 110 -0.53 -10.03 -6.07
C LEU A 110 0.93 -10.28 -6.47
N VAL A 111 1.86 -9.94 -5.58
CA VAL A 111 3.30 -10.21 -5.81
C VAL A 111 3.53 -11.71 -5.90
N GLU A 112 2.96 -12.49 -4.99
CA GLU A 112 3.04 -13.96 -5.03
C GLU A 112 2.46 -14.53 -6.32
N ALA A 113 1.25 -14.10 -6.72
CA ALA A 113 0.61 -14.55 -7.96
C ALA A 113 1.42 -14.18 -9.22
N ALA A 114 2.01 -12.98 -9.24
CA ALA A 114 2.87 -12.52 -10.32
C ALA A 114 4.14 -13.37 -10.45
N LEU A 115 4.77 -13.70 -9.33
CA LEU A 115 5.98 -14.54 -9.31
C LEU A 115 5.69 -16.00 -9.67
N GLU A 116 4.52 -16.53 -9.32
CA GLU A 116 4.08 -17.85 -9.78
C GLU A 116 3.83 -17.89 -11.30
N ALA A 117 3.20 -16.83 -11.84
CA ALA A 117 2.95 -16.70 -13.28
C ALA A 117 4.26 -16.47 -14.09
N CYS A 118 5.31 -15.93 -13.44
CA CYS A 118 6.61 -15.63 -14.02
C CYS A 118 7.74 -16.38 -13.29
N PRO A 119 7.85 -17.70 -13.41
CA PRO A 119 8.76 -18.51 -12.59
C PRO A 119 10.24 -18.32 -12.93
N ASP A 120 10.57 -17.87 -14.13
CA ASP A 120 11.96 -17.58 -14.51
C ASP A 120 12.36 -16.18 -14.00
N LYS A 121 13.00 -16.15 -12.84
CA LYS A 121 13.46 -14.91 -12.21
C LYS A 121 14.54 -14.16 -13.00
N GLY A 122 15.19 -14.82 -13.96
CA GLY A 122 16.21 -14.25 -14.83
C GLY A 122 15.65 -13.74 -16.16
N ALA A 123 14.36 -13.92 -16.43
CA ALA A 123 13.74 -13.47 -17.68
C ALA A 123 13.70 -11.93 -17.78
N ALA A 124 14.03 -11.42 -18.97
CA ALA A 124 13.99 -9.98 -19.25
C ALA A 124 12.55 -9.54 -19.57
N LEU A 125 11.68 -9.51 -18.57
CA LEU A 125 10.28 -9.18 -18.68
C LEU A 125 10.03 -7.67 -18.69
N HIS A 126 9.02 -7.24 -19.42
CA HIS A 126 8.46 -5.89 -19.35
C HIS A 126 7.20 -5.89 -18.49
N VAL A 127 7.27 -5.20 -17.36
CA VAL A 127 6.20 -5.13 -16.35
C VAL A 127 5.48 -3.78 -16.41
N LEU A 128 4.15 -3.80 -16.37
CA LEU A 128 3.32 -2.61 -16.24
C LEU A 128 2.59 -2.64 -14.90
N ASP A 129 2.52 -1.51 -14.21
CA ASP A 129 1.73 -1.35 -12.98
C ASP A 129 0.76 -0.18 -13.16
N LEU A 130 -0.53 -0.49 -13.23
CA LEU A 130 -1.60 0.48 -13.45
C LEU A 130 -2.21 0.93 -12.11
N GLY A 131 -2.21 2.23 -11.84
CA GLY A 131 -2.55 2.79 -10.54
C GLY A 131 -1.42 2.55 -9.53
N THR A 132 -0.18 2.82 -9.93
CA THR A 132 1.03 2.38 -9.21
C THR A 132 1.17 2.95 -7.79
N GLY A 133 0.51 4.06 -7.47
CA GLY A 133 0.55 4.68 -6.14
C GLY A 133 1.98 4.95 -5.67
N THR A 134 2.39 4.25 -4.61
CA THR A 134 3.75 4.34 -4.06
C THR A 134 4.80 3.60 -4.91
N GLY A 135 4.39 2.85 -5.92
CA GLY A 135 5.24 1.94 -6.68
C GLY A 135 5.45 0.58 -6.01
N ALA A 136 4.80 0.31 -4.89
CA ALA A 136 5.08 -0.85 -4.04
C ALA A 136 4.98 -2.19 -4.79
N LEU A 137 3.92 -2.42 -5.57
CA LEU A 137 3.73 -3.66 -6.34
C LEU A 137 4.84 -3.84 -7.38
N LEU A 138 5.04 -2.83 -8.23
CA LEU A 138 6.08 -2.89 -9.27
C LEU A 138 7.46 -3.11 -8.67
N LEU A 139 7.81 -2.34 -7.64
CA LEU A 139 9.13 -2.43 -7.01
C LEU A 139 9.35 -3.76 -6.30
N ALA A 140 8.31 -4.33 -5.67
CA ALA A 140 8.38 -5.66 -5.06
C ALA A 140 8.64 -6.74 -6.13
N VAL A 141 7.90 -6.73 -7.24
CA VAL A 141 8.12 -7.67 -8.34
C VAL A 141 9.51 -7.48 -8.96
N LEU A 142 9.96 -6.26 -9.21
CA LEU A 142 11.29 -6.01 -9.77
C LEU A 142 12.44 -6.35 -8.80
N SER A 143 12.20 -6.37 -7.49
CA SER A 143 13.21 -6.83 -6.52
C SER A 143 13.46 -8.34 -6.62
N GLU A 144 12.45 -9.11 -7.03
CA GLU A 144 12.51 -10.56 -7.21
C GLU A 144 12.94 -10.98 -8.64
N LEU A 145 12.55 -10.19 -9.66
CA LEU A 145 12.85 -10.47 -11.07
C LEU A 145 14.05 -9.61 -11.52
N SER A 146 15.25 -10.17 -11.42
CA SER A 146 16.51 -9.41 -11.53
C SER A 146 16.76 -8.77 -12.90
N ALA A 147 16.30 -9.38 -13.99
CA ALA A 147 16.46 -8.87 -15.37
C ALA A 147 15.23 -8.10 -15.88
N ALA A 148 14.12 -8.10 -15.15
CA ALA A 148 12.91 -7.41 -15.56
C ALA A 148 13.03 -5.88 -15.41
N SER A 149 12.32 -5.16 -16.26
CA SER A 149 12.12 -3.71 -16.18
C SER A 149 10.63 -3.38 -16.18
N GLY A 150 10.26 -2.21 -15.68
CA GLY A 150 8.85 -1.88 -15.58
C GLY A 150 8.52 -0.40 -15.66
N VAL A 151 7.25 -0.16 -15.94
CA VAL A 151 6.63 1.16 -15.99
C VAL A 151 5.44 1.17 -15.02
N GLY A 152 5.40 2.14 -14.11
CA GLY A 152 4.25 2.44 -13.28
C GLY A 152 3.51 3.67 -13.81
N VAL A 153 2.20 3.60 -13.87
CA VAL A 153 1.33 4.72 -14.27
C VAL A 153 0.39 5.07 -13.12
N ASP A 154 0.27 6.35 -12.83
CA ASP A 154 -0.72 6.83 -11.87
C ASP A 154 -1.40 8.10 -12.39
N LEU A 155 -2.67 8.28 -12.03
CA LEU A 155 -3.43 9.47 -12.40
C LEU A 155 -2.83 10.74 -11.80
N LYS A 156 -2.23 10.62 -10.60
CA LYS A 156 -1.65 11.76 -9.84
C LYS A 156 -0.16 11.88 -10.10
N PRO A 157 0.32 13.04 -10.59
CA PRO A 157 1.76 13.30 -10.75
C PRO A 157 2.55 13.13 -9.45
N GLU A 158 1.94 13.46 -8.30
CA GLU A 158 2.55 13.33 -6.98
C GLU A 158 2.80 11.86 -6.60
N ALA A 159 1.90 10.95 -7.00
CA ALA A 159 2.06 9.51 -6.82
C ALA A 159 3.21 8.98 -7.68
N ALA A 160 3.23 9.32 -8.97
CA ALA A 160 4.32 8.94 -9.88
C ALA A 160 5.68 9.45 -9.39
N ALA A 161 5.74 10.70 -8.88
CA ALA A 161 6.95 11.26 -8.29
C ALA A 161 7.39 10.53 -7.00
N LEU A 162 6.44 10.14 -6.14
CA LEU A 162 6.70 9.36 -4.94
C LEU A 162 7.26 7.97 -5.29
N ALA A 163 6.64 7.27 -6.25
CA ALA A 163 7.09 5.98 -6.73
C ALA A 163 8.51 6.04 -7.32
N ALA A 164 8.84 7.12 -8.06
CA ALA A 164 10.19 7.35 -8.58
C ALA A 164 11.23 7.55 -7.46
N ARG A 165 10.87 8.26 -6.37
CA ARG A 165 11.74 8.39 -5.19
C ARG A 165 11.95 7.04 -4.50
N ASN A 166 10.89 6.24 -4.36
CA ASN A 166 10.98 4.89 -3.81
C ASN A 166 11.91 4.02 -4.66
N ALA A 167 11.78 4.04 -5.99
CA ALA A 167 12.67 3.30 -6.87
C ALA A 167 14.14 3.73 -6.70
N ALA A 168 14.40 5.03 -6.58
CA ALA A 168 15.76 5.54 -6.36
C ALA A 168 16.35 5.07 -5.02
N ARG A 169 15.57 5.14 -3.93
CA ARG A 169 15.99 4.68 -2.61
C ARG A 169 16.28 3.18 -2.54
N LEU A 170 15.51 2.40 -3.30
CA LEU A 170 15.63 0.95 -3.35
C LEU A 170 16.64 0.46 -4.39
N GLY A 171 17.34 1.36 -5.10
CA GLY A 171 18.31 1.00 -6.13
C GLY A 171 17.71 0.47 -7.44
N LEU A 172 16.41 0.66 -7.65
CA LEU A 172 15.65 0.15 -8.80
C LEU A 172 15.41 1.19 -9.90
N ALA A 173 15.88 2.44 -9.75
CA ALA A 173 15.67 3.53 -10.71
C ALA A 173 16.21 3.24 -12.12
N GLY A 174 17.18 2.33 -12.27
CA GLY A 174 17.68 1.87 -13.56
C GLY A 174 16.67 1.02 -14.35
N ARG A 175 15.73 0.36 -13.66
CA ARG A 175 14.79 -0.61 -14.22
C ARG A 175 13.31 -0.23 -14.06
N ALA A 176 12.98 0.73 -13.19
CA ALA A 176 11.64 1.23 -12.97
C ALA A 176 11.49 2.67 -13.49
N ARG A 177 10.42 2.94 -14.22
CA ARG A 177 10.02 4.27 -14.67
C ARG A 177 8.59 4.56 -14.23
N PHE A 178 8.29 5.81 -13.93
CA PHE A 178 6.97 6.23 -13.48
C PHE A 178 6.51 7.45 -14.25
N LEU A 179 5.24 7.46 -14.61
CA LEU A 179 4.63 8.55 -15.37
C LEU A 179 3.22 8.85 -14.86
N ALA A 180 2.80 10.09 -14.98
CA ALA A 180 1.43 10.49 -14.73
C ALA A 180 0.59 10.21 -15.99
N GLY A 181 -0.57 9.57 -15.81
CA GLY A 181 -1.47 9.22 -16.91
C GLY A 181 -2.77 8.59 -16.41
N ASP A 182 -3.80 8.64 -17.25
CA ASP A 182 -5.08 8.00 -16.96
C ASP A 182 -5.04 6.55 -17.48
N TRP A 183 -4.78 5.61 -16.57
CA TRP A 183 -4.62 4.18 -16.85
C TRP A 183 -3.65 3.95 -18.02
N ALA A 184 -4.11 3.29 -19.07
CA ALA A 184 -3.29 2.91 -20.22
C ALA A 184 -3.45 3.81 -21.45
N VAL A 185 -4.15 4.96 -21.34
CA VAL A 185 -4.50 5.82 -22.49
C VAL A 185 -3.27 6.27 -23.27
N ALA A 186 -2.17 6.60 -22.60
CA ALA A 186 -0.94 7.08 -23.23
C ALA A 186 0.06 5.96 -23.57
N LEU A 187 -0.28 4.70 -23.29
CA LEU A 187 0.62 3.58 -23.48
C LEU A 187 0.45 2.93 -24.85
N ALA A 188 1.56 2.80 -25.57
CA ALA A 188 1.69 2.00 -26.76
C ALA A 188 2.79 0.96 -26.53
N GLY A 189 2.44 -0.31 -26.50
CA GLY A 189 3.41 -1.39 -26.25
C GLY A 189 2.71 -2.61 -25.68
N ARG A 190 3.49 -3.66 -25.51
CA ARG A 190 3.02 -4.91 -24.93
C ARG A 190 3.89 -5.26 -23.72
N PHE A 191 3.25 -5.86 -22.72
CA PHE A 191 3.86 -6.20 -21.44
C PHE A 191 3.69 -7.70 -21.17
N ASP A 192 4.72 -8.29 -20.60
CA ASP A 192 4.72 -9.69 -20.21
C ASP A 192 3.96 -9.91 -18.90
N LEU A 193 3.95 -8.89 -18.04
CA LEU A 193 3.22 -8.88 -16.79
C LEU A 193 2.55 -7.52 -16.58
N ILE A 194 1.27 -7.53 -16.28
CA ILE A 194 0.51 -6.32 -15.89
C ILE A 194 0.00 -6.50 -14.47
N LEU A 195 0.31 -5.56 -13.60
CA LEU A 195 -0.16 -5.49 -12.22
C LEU A 195 -1.19 -4.37 -12.08
N CYS A 196 -2.20 -4.57 -11.27
CA CYS A 196 -3.10 -3.50 -10.89
C CYS A 196 -3.81 -3.79 -9.56
N ASN A 197 -3.75 -2.83 -8.65
CA ASN A 197 -4.65 -2.73 -7.51
C ASN A 197 -5.58 -1.54 -7.76
N PRO A 198 -6.74 -1.73 -8.42
CA PRO A 198 -7.64 -0.64 -8.76
C PRO A 198 -8.51 -0.23 -7.58
N PRO A 199 -9.10 0.98 -7.58
CA PRO A 199 -10.17 1.31 -6.64
C PRO A 199 -11.39 0.42 -6.90
N TYR A 200 -11.85 -0.27 -5.89
CA TYR A 200 -12.92 -1.27 -5.98
C TYR A 200 -14.01 -1.14 -4.94
N ILE A 201 -13.98 -0.10 -4.10
CA ILE A 201 -14.98 0.11 -3.05
C ILE A 201 -16.20 0.81 -3.66
N GLU A 202 -17.39 0.29 -3.39
CA GLU A 202 -18.62 0.96 -3.79
C GLU A 202 -18.70 2.38 -3.19
N SER A 203 -19.04 3.39 -3.98
CA SER A 203 -19.07 4.79 -3.53
C SER A 203 -19.88 4.98 -2.24
N ALA A 204 -21.01 4.26 -2.10
CA ALA A 204 -21.87 4.32 -0.92
C ALA A 204 -21.22 3.72 0.35
N ALA A 205 -20.24 2.84 0.21
CA ALA A 205 -19.58 2.16 1.33
C ALA A 205 -18.41 2.97 1.91
N ILE A 206 -17.87 3.94 1.17
CA ILE A 206 -16.66 4.69 1.57
C ILE A 206 -16.84 5.39 2.92
N ALA A 207 -17.99 6.01 3.15
CA ALA A 207 -18.27 6.72 4.41
C ALA A 207 -18.28 5.79 5.66
N GLY A 208 -18.47 4.50 5.46
CA GLY A 208 -18.48 3.47 6.52
C GLY A 208 -17.11 2.84 6.78
N LEU A 209 -16.08 3.20 6.05
CA LEU A 209 -14.72 2.69 6.27
C LEU A 209 -14.14 3.22 7.60
N MET A 210 -13.07 2.57 8.05
CA MET A 210 -12.32 3.07 9.21
C MET A 210 -11.95 4.54 9.01
N PRO A 211 -12.00 5.36 10.08
CA PRO A 211 -11.71 6.80 9.99
C PRO A 211 -10.38 7.14 9.33
N GLU A 212 -9.36 6.31 9.54
CA GLU A 212 -8.03 6.43 8.92
C GLU A 212 -8.14 6.41 7.38
N VAL A 213 -8.94 5.52 6.84
CA VAL A 213 -9.12 5.33 5.39
C VAL A 213 -10.05 6.42 4.84
N ALA A 214 -11.27 6.51 5.38
CA ALA A 214 -12.31 7.39 4.86
C ALA A 214 -11.93 8.87 4.84
N ARG A 215 -11.09 9.32 5.80
CA ARG A 215 -10.77 10.75 5.99
C ARG A 215 -9.42 11.17 5.44
N HIS A 216 -8.50 10.24 5.29
CA HIS A 216 -7.09 10.57 5.04
C HIS A 216 -6.54 9.97 3.76
N GLU A 217 -7.06 8.82 3.29
CA GLU A 217 -6.60 8.24 2.05
C GLU A 217 -7.32 8.84 0.84
N PRO A 218 -6.67 8.93 -0.34
CA PRO A 218 -7.26 9.63 -1.47
C PRO A 218 -8.49 8.88 -2.03
N ALA A 219 -9.62 9.56 -2.16
CA ALA A 219 -10.86 8.96 -2.68
C ALA A 219 -10.67 8.30 -4.05
N SER A 220 -9.78 8.85 -4.91
CA SER A 220 -9.45 8.26 -6.22
C SER A 220 -8.79 6.90 -6.16
N ALA A 221 -8.25 6.49 -5.00
CA ALA A 221 -7.66 5.18 -4.80
C ALA A 221 -8.61 4.19 -4.10
N LEU A 222 -9.82 4.65 -3.73
CA LEU A 222 -10.82 3.86 -3.01
C LEU A 222 -12.08 3.63 -3.85
N ASP A 223 -12.56 4.69 -4.50
CA ASP A 223 -13.89 4.74 -5.15
C ASP A 223 -13.91 3.98 -6.49
N GLY A 224 -14.53 2.83 -6.48
CA GLY A 224 -14.77 1.98 -7.66
C GLY A 224 -16.08 2.23 -8.38
N GLY A 225 -16.82 3.28 -7.99
CA GLY A 225 -18.12 3.60 -8.59
C GLY A 225 -19.30 2.95 -7.87
N ALA A 226 -20.44 2.94 -8.50
CA ALA A 226 -21.72 2.52 -7.89
C ALA A 226 -21.71 1.04 -7.45
N ASP A 227 -21.02 0.17 -8.17
CA ASP A 227 -20.92 -1.27 -7.92
C ASP A 227 -19.45 -1.74 -7.68
N GLY A 228 -18.51 -0.79 -7.52
CA GLY A 228 -17.11 -1.08 -7.29
C GLY A 228 -16.34 -1.64 -8.51
N LEU A 229 -16.92 -1.58 -9.72
CA LEU A 229 -16.35 -2.22 -10.91
C LEU A 229 -15.90 -1.24 -12.01
N ASP A 230 -16.03 0.05 -11.82
CA ASP A 230 -15.75 1.03 -12.89
C ASP A 230 -14.30 1.00 -13.36
N ALA A 231 -13.34 0.88 -12.43
CA ALA A 231 -11.92 0.75 -12.76
C ALA A 231 -11.65 -0.56 -13.54
N TYR A 232 -12.22 -1.68 -13.11
CA TYR A 232 -12.04 -2.97 -13.80
C TYR A 232 -12.56 -2.92 -15.25
N ARG A 233 -13.73 -2.30 -15.49
CA ARG A 233 -14.28 -2.16 -16.85
C ARG A 233 -13.32 -1.43 -17.77
N ARG A 234 -12.68 -0.36 -17.29
CA ARG A 234 -11.71 0.42 -18.07
C ARG A 234 -10.42 -0.35 -18.30
N ILE A 235 -9.85 -0.92 -17.24
CA ILE A 235 -8.57 -1.62 -17.29
C ILE A 235 -8.68 -2.86 -18.17
N ILE A 236 -9.68 -3.72 -17.93
CA ILE A 236 -9.84 -5.00 -18.64
C ILE A 236 -10.08 -4.80 -20.13
N ALA A 237 -10.80 -3.73 -20.53
CA ALA A 237 -10.98 -3.40 -21.95
C ALA A 237 -9.65 -3.12 -22.68
N ASP A 238 -8.63 -2.63 -21.97
CA ASP A 238 -7.32 -2.32 -22.53
C ASP A 238 -6.34 -3.51 -22.51
N LEU A 239 -6.55 -4.51 -21.64
CA LEU A 239 -5.62 -5.65 -21.48
C LEU A 239 -5.31 -6.39 -22.78
N PRO A 240 -6.28 -6.69 -23.69
CA PRO A 240 -5.97 -7.43 -24.93
C PRO A 240 -4.96 -6.73 -25.84
N ARG A 241 -4.93 -5.39 -25.84
CA ARG A 241 -3.94 -4.63 -26.63
C ARG A 241 -2.60 -4.47 -25.93
N LEU A 242 -2.57 -4.60 -24.60
CA LEU A 242 -1.38 -4.37 -23.75
C LEU A 242 -0.62 -5.65 -23.43
N LEU A 243 -1.28 -6.80 -23.39
CA LEU A 243 -0.64 -8.08 -23.09
C LEU A 243 0.20 -8.57 -24.28
N ALA A 244 1.41 -9.01 -23.99
CA ALA A 244 2.22 -9.80 -24.91
C ALA A 244 1.53 -11.16 -25.18
N ALA A 245 1.98 -11.90 -26.21
CA ALA A 245 1.35 -13.16 -26.63
C ALA A 245 1.26 -14.22 -25.50
N ARG A 246 2.13 -14.18 -24.51
CA ARG A 246 2.12 -15.03 -23.31
C ARG A 246 2.06 -14.20 -22.03
N GLY A 247 1.64 -12.94 -22.18
CA GLY A 247 1.56 -12.02 -21.06
C GLY A 247 0.38 -12.34 -20.15
N VAL A 248 0.54 -12.00 -18.87
CA VAL A 248 -0.47 -12.18 -17.84
C VAL A 248 -0.80 -10.86 -17.17
N ALA A 249 -2.04 -10.68 -16.74
CA ALA A 249 -2.45 -9.59 -15.88
C ALA A 249 -2.87 -10.13 -14.51
N VAL A 250 -2.38 -9.51 -13.44
CA VAL A 250 -2.74 -9.83 -12.05
C VAL A 250 -3.46 -8.63 -11.45
N LEU A 251 -4.75 -8.82 -11.17
CA LEU A 251 -5.63 -7.77 -10.65
C LEU A 251 -6.01 -8.07 -9.21
N GLU A 252 -5.91 -7.06 -8.33
CA GLU A 252 -6.49 -7.16 -6.99
C GLU A 252 -8.01 -7.17 -7.05
N LEU A 253 -8.64 -7.94 -6.16
CA LEU A 253 -10.09 -8.07 -6.06
C LEU A 253 -10.59 -7.53 -4.72
N GLY A 254 -11.68 -6.78 -4.76
CA GLY A 254 -12.51 -6.56 -3.60
C GLY A 254 -13.22 -7.85 -3.18
N ALA A 255 -13.55 -7.97 -1.89
CA ALA A 255 -14.26 -9.12 -1.36
C ALA A 255 -15.58 -9.35 -2.12
N GLY A 256 -15.79 -10.59 -2.62
CA GLY A 256 -17.00 -10.97 -3.36
C GLY A 256 -17.03 -10.57 -4.85
N GLN A 257 -16.02 -9.88 -5.37
CA GLN A 257 -16.02 -9.38 -6.76
C GLN A 257 -15.47 -10.37 -7.80
N GLN A 258 -14.89 -11.51 -7.38
CA GLN A 258 -14.23 -12.46 -8.29
C GLN A 258 -15.08 -12.82 -9.51
N ALA A 259 -16.29 -13.29 -9.33
CA ALA A 259 -17.14 -13.73 -10.44
C ALA A 259 -17.46 -12.62 -11.44
N ALA A 260 -17.66 -11.39 -10.95
CA ALA A 260 -17.96 -10.24 -11.79
C ALA A 260 -16.73 -9.83 -12.61
N VAL A 261 -15.53 -9.79 -11.99
CA VAL A 261 -14.28 -9.41 -12.67
C VAL A 261 -13.87 -10.49 -13.67
N GLU A 262 -14.03 -11.78 -13.35
CA GLU A 262 -13.83 -12.87 -14.31
C GLU A 262 -14.76 -12.78 -15.54
N ALA A 263 -16.04 -12.42 -15.31
CA ALA A 263 -16.98 -12.21 -16.40
C ALA A 263 -16.56 -11.06 -17.32
N LEU A 264 -16.06 -9.94 -16.76
CA LEU A 264 -15.47 -8.85 -17.54
C LEU A 264 -14.26 -9.32 -18.34
N GLY A 265 -13.38 -10.12 -17.74
CA GLY A 265 -12.21 -10.70 -18.42
C GLY A 265 -12.62 -11.56 -19.63
N ARG A 266 -13.56 -12.50 -19.43
CA ARG A 266 -14.08 -13.35 -20.52
C ARG A 266 -14.74 -12.53 -21.64
N ALA A 267 -15.50 -11.51 -21.30
CA ALA A 267 -16.15 -10.63 -22.27
C ALA A 267 -15.11 -9.84 -23.11
N ALA A 268 -13.94 -9.56 -22.57
CA ALA A 268 -12.83 -8.93 -23.26
C ALA A 268 -11.93 -9.92 -24.04
N GLY A 269 -12.28 -11.22 -24.08
CA GLY A 269 -11.48 -12.24 -24.76
C GLY A 269 -10.26 -12.71 -23.96
N LEU A 270 -10.28 -12.55 -22.64
CA LEU A 270 -9.23 -13.04 -21.74
C LEU A 270 -9.68 -14.32 -21.04
N THR A 271 -8.73 -15.15 -20.68
CA THR A 271 -8.98 -16.39 -19.92
C THR A 271 -8.58 -16.18 -18.46
N PRO A 272 -9.53 -16.29 -17.50
CA PRO A 272 -9.18 -16.42 -16.08
C PRO A 272 -8.44 -17.75 -15.84
N GLU A 273 -7.20 -17.68 -15.40
CA GLU A 273 -6.34 -18.86 -15.20
C GLU A 273 -6.30 -19.30 -13.74
N ALA A 274 -6.14 -18.36 -12.82
CA ALA A 274 -6.05 -18.62 -11.39
C ALA A 274 -6.62 -17.46 -10.58
N CYS A 275 -7.05 -17.76 -9.36
CA CYS A 275 -7.37 -16.76 -8.36
C CYS A 275 -6.77 -17.19 -7.01
N ARG A 276 -5.88 -16.33 -6.47
CA ARG A 276 -5.21 -16.59 -5.19
C ARG A 276 -5.93 -15.85 -4.08
N ALA A 277 -6.15 -16.54 -2.95
CA ALA A 277 -6.69 -15.94 -1.75
C ALA A 277 -5.58 -15.38 -0.85
N ASP A 278 -5.92 -14.34 -0.08
CA ASP A 278 -5.08 -13.84 0.99
C ASP A 278 -5.00 -14.82 2.18
N LEU A 279 -4.23 -14.48 3.21
CA LEU A 279 -4.09 -15.29 4.42
C LEU A 279 -5.41 -15.46 5.19
N GLY A 280 -6.38 -14.57 4.97
CA GLY A 280 -7.74 -14.67 5.51
C GLY A 280 -8.68 -15.56 4.69
N GLY A 281 -8.22 -16.12 3.56
CA GLY A 281 -9.01 -16.95 2.66
C GLY A 281 -9.92 -16.16 1.72
N VAL A 282 -9.74 -14.84 1.61
CA VAL A 282 -10.51 -13.99 0.69
C VAL A 282 -9.81 -13.95 -0.67
N PRO A 283 -10.50 -14.24 -1.80
CA PRO A 283 -9.95 -14.07 -3.15
C PRO A 283 -9.41 -12.66 -3.37
N ARG A 284 -8.10 -12.54 -3.69
CA ARG A 284 -7.41 -11.24 -3.82
C ARG A 284 -6.70 -11.03 -5.13
N ALA A 285 -6.05 -12.04 -5.68
CA ALA A 285 -5.27 -11.88 -6.89
C ALA A 285 -5.85 -12.74 -8.01
N LEU A 286 -6.48 -12.10 -8.99
CA LEU A 286 -7.00 -12.76 -10.19
C LEU A 286 -5.97 -12.67 -11.31
N VAL A 287 -5.60 -13.82 -11.88
CA VAL A 287 -4.71 -13.93 -13.03
C VAL A 287 -5.54 -14.08 -14.30
N LEU A 288 -5.33 -13.20 -15.27
CA LEU A 288 -5.96 -13.19 -16.58
C LEU A 288 -4.88 -13.33 -17.65
N CYS A 289 -5.09 -14.22 -18.63
CA CYS A 289 -4.19 -14.43 -19.75
C CYS A 289 -4.84 -14.04 -21.08
N ALA A 290 -4.03 -13.68 -22.08
CA ALA A 290 -4.51 -13.58 -23.44
C ALA A 290 -5.02 -14.96 -23.90
N ALA A 291 -6.18 -15.00 -24.61
CA ALA A 291 -6.78 -16.22 -25.14
C ALA A 291 -5.96 -16.78 -26.32
#